data_7419f067f237ac1e2a4d1e8630c231da
#
_entry.id   7419f067f237ac1e2a4d1e8630c231da
#
_cell.length_a   1.000
_cell.length_b   1.000
_cell.length_c   1.000
_cell.angle_alpha   90.00
_cell.angle_beta   90.00
_cell.angle_gamma   90.00
#
_symmetry.space_group_name_H-M   'P 1'
#
loop_
_entity.id
_entity.type
_entity.pdbx_description
1 polymer ?
#
loop_
_entity_poly.entity_id
_entity_poly.type
_entity_poly.pdbx_seq_one_letter_code
_entity_poly.pdbx_strand_id
1 'polypeptide(L)'
;MSEYTLIIHGWSDCSSSFVAVKKQLQKHGIGDVDTILYGDYQSREDNITFNDVIDGLNDQMIEKGLIEPNGKKKADLNIVVHSTGGLVIRHWIYNYYADRIDECPVKRILMLAPANFGSPLAHRGKSFLGRLVKGRWKVGDLLEVGRNLLDGLELGSPYQWSL
;
A
#
# COMPACT_ATOMS: atom_id res chain seq x y z
N MET A 1 -0.16 13.99 -21.16
CA MET A 1 0.04 13.94 -19.70
C MET A 1 1.08 12.86 -19.47
N SER A 2 2.04 13.07 -18.59
CA SER A 2 3.05 12.02 -18.25
C SER A 2 2.37 10.83 -17.58
N GLU A 3 2.90 9.63 -17.81
CA GLU A 3 2.40 8.39 -17.22
C GLU A 3 3.45 7.84 -16.25
N TYR A 4 3.02 7.48 -15.05
CA TYR A 4 3.88 6.93 -13.99
C TYR A 4 3.33 5.61 -13.49
N THR A 5 4.23 4.76 -13.02
CA THR A 5 3.87 3.50 -12.35
C THR A 5 4.25 3.60 -10.88
N LEU A 6 3.27 3.47 -9.98
CA LEU A 6 3.49 3.45 -8.53
C LEU A 6 3.36 2.02 -8.00
N ILE A 7 4.38 1.56 -7.28
CA ILE A 7 4.38 0.24 -6.64
C ILE A 7 4.14 0.42 -5.15
N ILE A 8 3.09 -0.21 -4.62
CA ILE A 8 2.70 -0.15 -3.20
C ILE A 8 2.87 -1.54 -2.60
N HIS A 9 3.72 -1.65 -1.60
CA HIS A 9 4.03 -2.92 -0.92
C HIS A 9 2.90 -3.38 0.02
N GLY A 10 3.06 -4.58 0.56
CA GLY A 10 2.16 -5.16 1.55
C GLY A 10 2.59 -4.88 2.98
N TRP A 11 1.82 -5.42 3.94
CA TRP A 11 2.16 -5.39 5.35
C TRP A 11 3.52 -6.06 5.61
N SER A 12 4.30 -5.51 6.51
CA SER A 12 5.66 -5.94 6.88
C SER A 12 6.69 -5.96 5.75
N ASP A 13 6.41 -5.30 4.63
CA ASP A 13 7.26 -5.23 3.45
C ASP A 13 7.80 -3.80 3.23
N CYS A 14 8.58 -3.61 2.18
CA CYS A 14 9.13 -2.31 1.79
C CYS A 14 9.48 -2.30 0.29
N SER A 15 9.82 -1.13 -0.25
CA SER A 15 10.18 -0.94 -1.65
C SER A 15 11.32 -1.84 -2.13
N SER A 16 12.28 -2.18 -1.26
CA SER A 16 13.42 -3.03 -1.61
C SER A 16 13.03 -4.42 -2.10
N SER A 17 11.89 -4.95 -1.64
CA SER A 17 11.35 -6.24 -2.09
C SER A 17 10.86 -6.21 -3.54
N PHE A 18 10.59 -5.02 -4.09
CA PHE A 18 10.04 -4.84 -5.44
C PHE A 18 11.07 -4.41 -6.49
N VAL A 19 12.34 -4.37 -6.15
CA VAL A 19 13.42 -4.04 -7.10
C VAL A 19 13.43 -4.96 -8.32
N ALA A 20 13.17 -6.26 -8.11
CA ALA A 20 13.10 -7.21 -9.21
C ALA A 20 11.89 -6.96 -10.12
N VAL A 21 10.73 -6.62 -9.53
CA VAL A 21 9.52 -6.26 -10.28
C VAL A 21 9.78 -4.99 -11.10
N LYS A 22 10.36 -3.95 -10.50
CA LYS A 22 10.75 -2.71 -11.19
C LYS A 22 11.65 -3.00 -12.39
N LYS A 23 12.70 -3.82 -12.23
CA LYS A 23 13.61 -4.21 -13.32
C LYS A 23 12.88 -4.95 -14.45
N GLN A 24 11.93 -5.81 -14.12
CA GLN A 24 11.16 -6.54 -15.14
C GLN A 24 10.22 -5.59 -15.90
N LEU A 25 9.53 -4.68 -15.23
CA LEU A 25 8.71 -3.68 -15.89
C LEU A 25 9.53 -2.84 -16.87
N GLN A 26 10.69 -2.35 -16.46
CA GLN A 26 11.62 -1.60 -17.30
C GLN A 26 12.11 -2.41 -18.50
N LYS A 27 12.49 -3.67 -18.28
CA LYS A 27 12.93 -4.58 -19.36
C LYS A 27 11.87 -4.77 -20.43
N HIS A 28 10.61 -4.71 -20.05
CA HIS A 28 9.47 -4.82 -20.97
C HIS A 28 8.94 -3.46 -21.48
N GLY A 29 9.70 -2.38 -21.28
CA GLY A 29 9.34 -1.05 -21.77
C GLY A 29 8.19 -0.37 -21.01
N ILE A 30 7.90 -0.83 -19.80
CA ILE A 30 6.89 -0.23 -18.93
C ILE A 30 7.59 0.73 -17.97
N GLY A 31 7.67 1.99 -18.36
CA GLY A 31 8.32 3.05 -17.61
C GLY A 31 9.85 2.97 -17.62
N ASP A 32 10.48 4.10 -17.36
CA ASP A 32 11.92 4.22 -17.14
C ASP A 32 12.25 4.36 -15.64
N VAL A 33 13.49 4.71 -15.31
CA VAL A 33 13.95 4.84 -13.92
C VAL A 33 13.18 5.93 -13.18
N ASP A 34 12.80 7.00 -13.87
CA ASP A 34 12.19 8.19 -13.27
C ASP A 34 10.67 8.05 -13.14
N THR A 35 10.05 7.15 -13.92
CA THR A 35 8.60 6.96 -13.97
C THR A 35 8.09 5.77 -13.16
N ILE A 36 8.96 4.92 -12.61
CA ILE A 36 8.58 3.85 -11.68
C ILE A 36 8.93 4.26 -10.25
N LEU A 37 7.92 4.60 -9.47
CA LEU A 37 8.01 5.15 -8.12
C LEU A 37 7.56 4.11 -7.09
N TYR A 38 7.90 4.34 -5.82
CA TYR A 38 7.44 3.52 -4.71
C TYR A 38 6.58 4.34 -3.74
N GLY A 39 5.45 3.75 -3.31
CA GLY A 39 4.65 4.23 -2.20
C GLY A 39 5.01 3.42 -0.96
N ASP A 40 5.96 3.90 -0.18
CA ASP A 40 6.38 3.24 1.05
C ASP A 40 5.57 3.73 2.25
N TYR A 41 5.26 2.83 3.18
CA TYR A 41 4.63 3.16 4.45
C TYR A 41 5.13 2.28 5.59
N GLN A 42 5.03 2.78 6.82
CA GLN A 42 5.41 2.02 8.00
C GLN A 42 4.24 1.14 8.45
N SER A 43 4.37 -0.16 8.28
CA SER A 43 3.30 -1.12 8.51
C SER A 43 3.42 -1.90 9.82
N ARG A 44 4.48 -1.69 10.59
CA ARG A 44 4.76 -2.44 11.83
C ARG A 44 4.52 -1.66 13.11
N GLU A 45 4.35 -0.35 13.05
CA GLU A 45 4.06 0.46 14.23
C GLU A 45 2.63 0.22 14.70
N ASP A 46 2.46 -0.08 16.00
CA ASP A 46 1.18 -0.48 16.59
C ASP A 46 0.15 0.66 16.65
N ASN A 47 0.59 1.91 16.63
CA ASN A 47 -0.25 3.10 16.69
C ASN A 47 -0.67 3.63 15.30
N ILE A 48 -0.10 3.13 14.21
CA ILE A 48 -0.48 3.53 12.85
C ILE A 48 -1.77 2.84 12.45
N THR A 49 -2.72 3.63 11.97
CA THR A 49 -3.99 3.17 11.39
C THR A 49 -3.93 3.10 9.87
N PHE A 50 -4.93 2.49 9.23
CA PHE A 50 -5.06 2.56 7.77
C PHE A 50 -5.25 3.99 7.27
N ASN A 51 -5.94 4.86 8.01
CA ASN A 51 -6.10 6.25 7.60
C ASN A 51 -4.76 6.98 7.58
N ASP A 52 -3.89 6.77 8.58
CA ASP A 52 -2.54 7.35 8.58
C ASP A 52 -1.72 6.89 7.36
N VAL A 53 -1.84 5.62 6.98
CA VAL A 53 -1.19 5.08 5.77
C VAL A 53 -1.73 5.74 4.50
N ILE A 54 -3.04 5.93 4.42
CA ILE A 54 -3.71 6.52 3.25
C ILE A 54 -3.35 7.99 3.10
N ASP A 55 -3.36 8.73 4.20
CA ASP A 55 -2.98 10.14 4.23
C ASP A 55 -1.49 10.31 3.89
N GLY A 56 -0.63 9.46 4.45
CA GLY A 56 0.79 9.42 4.10
C GLY A 56 1.05 9.09 2.61
N LEU A 57 0.26 8.19 2.03
CA LEU A 57 0.33 7.90 0.59
C LEU A 57 -0.10 9.12 -0.24
N ASN A 58 -1.14 9.83 0.18
CA ASN A 58 -1.58 11.06 -0.47
C ASN A 58 -0.49 12.13 -0.46
N ASP A 59 0.14 12.34 0.69
CA ASP A 59 1.23 13.30 0.84
C ASP A 59 2.43 12.94 -0.05
N GLN A 60 2.81 11.67 -0.10
CA GLN A 60 3.85 11.20 -1.02
C GLN A 60 3.51 11.46 -2.49
N MET A 61 2.24 11.27 -2.90
CA MET A 61 1.83 11.58 -4.27
C MET A 61 1.93 13.08 -4.59
N ILE A 62 1.63 13.94 -3.62
CA ILE A 62 1.82 15.40 -3.73
C ILE A 62 3.32 15.73 -3.84
N GLU A 63 4.14 15.21 -2.94
CA GLU A 63 5.59 15.44 -2.92
C GLU A 63 6.27 15.00 -4.21
N LYS A 64 5.84 13.86 -4.76
CA LYS A 64 6.33 13.35 -6.05
C LYS A 64 5.78 14.13 -7.25
N GLY A 65 4.91 15.12 -7.04
CA GLY A 65 4.31 15.94 -8.10
C GLY A 65 3.34 15.18 -9.00
N LEU A 66 2.73 14.09 -8.51
CA LEU A 66 1.76 13.28 -9.26
C LEU A 66 0.36 13.87 -9.21
N ILE A 67 0.04 14.52 -8.10
CA ILE A 67 -1.20 15.27 -7.86
C ILE A 67 -0.89 16.64 -7.24
N GLU A 68 -1.85 17.56 -7.30
CA GLU A 68 -1.81 18.82 -6.57
C GLU A 68 -2.38 18.65 -5.13
N PRO A 69 -2.12 19.57 -4.20
CA PRO A 69 -2.69 19.50 -2.84
C PRO A 69 -4.23 19.45 -2.80
N ASN A 70 -4.91 19.99 -3.82
CA ASN A 70 -6.36 19.89 -3.97
C ASN A 70 -6.82 18.57 -4.61
N GLY A 71 -5.89 17.64 -4.88
CA GLY A 71 -6.13 16.34 -5.49
C GLY A 71 -6.21 16.34 -7.02
N LYS A 72 -6.07 17.50 -7.68
CA LYS A 72 -6.07 17.55 -9.14
C LYS A 72 -4.89 16.79 -9.72
N LYS A 73 -5.15 15.91 -10.69
CA LYS A 73 -4.11 15.10 -11.30
C LYS A 73 -3.12 15.93 -12.13
N LYS A 74 -1.83 15.61 -11.97
CA LYS A 74 -0.72 16.11 -12.80
C LYS A 74 -0.19 15.05 -13.75
N ALA A 75 -0.42 13.78 -13.42
CA ALA A 75 0.00 12.62 -14.19
C ALA A 75 -1.09 11.56 -14.23
N ASP A 76 -1.03 10.67 -15.20
CA ASP A 76 -1.81 9.44 -15.23
C ASP A 76 -1.02 8.32 -14.51
N LEU A 77 -1.69 7.55 -13.62
CA LEU A 77 -1.04 6.57 -12.77
C LEU A 77 -1.44 5.14 -13.14
N ASN A 78 -0.45 4.28 -13.31
CA ASN A 78 -0.60 2.85 -13.23
C ASN A 78 -0.15 2.39 -11.83
N ILE A 79 -0.95 1.60 -11.16
CA ILE A 79 -0.68 1.17 -9.79
C ILE A 79 -0.39 -0.34 -9.79
N VAL A 80 0.71 -0.74 -9.17
CA VAL A 80 1.02 -2.14 -8.88
C VAL A 80 0.99 -2.32 -7.37
N VAL A 81 0.11 -3.16 -6.89
CA VAL A 81 -0.05 -3.39 -5.44
C VAL A 81 0.17 -4.85 -5.08
N HIS A 82 0.68 -5.09 -3.90
CA HIS A 82 0.81 -6.41 -3.31
C HIS A 82 0.07 -6.49 -1.97
N SER A 83 -0.65 -7.59 -1.75
CA SER A 83 -1.27 -7.91 -0.45
C SER A 83 -2.12 -6.75 0.10
N THR A 84 -1.77 -6.21 1.28
CA THR A 84 -2.42 -5.06 1.94
C THR A 84 -2.43 -3.78 1.10
N GLY A 85 -1.46 -3.61 0.19
CA GLY A 85 -1.44 -2.47 -0.72
C GLY A 85 -2.71 -2.35 -1.58
N GLY A 86 -3.41 -3.46 -1.81
CA GLY A 86 -4.71 -3.46 -2.48
C GLY A 86 -5.80 -2.74 -1.68
N LEU A 87 -5.84 -2.92 -0.37
CA LEU A 87 -6.74 -2.17 0.52
C LEU A 87 -6.34 -0.70 0.59
N VAL A 88 -5.06 -0.42 0.74
CA VAL A 88 -4.54 0.96 0.83
C VAL A 88 -4.98 1.78 -0.39
N ILE A 89 -4.75 1.28 -1.60
CA ILE A 89 -5.12 2.04 -2.81
C ILE A 89 -6.63 2.20 -2.99
N ARG A 90 -7.43 1.18 -2.64
CA ARG A 90 -8.89 1.26 -2.73
C ARG A 90 -9.43 2.32 -1.78
N HIS A 91 -9.00 2.34 -0.52
CA HIS A 91 -9.39 3.35 0.45
C HIS A 91 -8.89 4.74 0.07
N TRP A 92 -7.67 4.87 -0.49
CA TRP A 92 -7.19 6.14 -0.99
C TRP A 92 -8.09 6.69 -2.11
N ILE A 93 -8.49 5.85 -3.07
CA ILE A 93 -9.42 6.26 -4.13
C ILE A 93 -10.77 6.67 -3.54
N TYR A 94 -11.29 5.88 -2.59
CA TYR A 94 -12.56 6.19 -1.93
C TYR A 94 -12.50 7.50 -1.15
N ASN A 95 -11.48 7.70 -0.30
CA ASN A 95 -11.39 8.87 0.57
C ASN A 95 -11.17 10.18 -0.22
N TYR A 96 -10.44 10.13 -1.32
CA TYR A 96 -10.05 11.34 -2.03
C TYR A 96 -10.80 11.57 -3.35
N TYR A 97 -11.46 10.54 -3.89
CA TYR A 97 -12.07 10.62 -5.23
C TYR A 97 -13.47 10.01 -5.35
N ALA A 98 -14.13 9.55 -4.27
CA ALA A 98 -15.46 8.96 -4.37
C ALA A 98 -16.47 9.91 -5.04
N ASP A 99 -16.45 11.19 -4.68
CA ASP A 99 -17.36 12.20 -5.22
C ASP A 99 -16.87 12.85 -6.54
N ARG A 100 -15.68 12.48 -7.01
CA ARG A 100 -15.03 13.06 -8.20
C ARG A 100 -14.16 12.03 -8.94
N ILE A 101 -14.70 10.86 -9.15
CA ILE A 101 -13.97 9.71 -9.72
C ILE A 101 -13.33 10.01 -11.10
N ASP A 102 -13.95 10.90 -11.89
CA ASP A 102 -13.43 11.33 -13.19
C ASP A 102 -12.12 12.12 -13.09
N GLU A 103 -11.83 12.70 -11.93
CA GLU A 103 -10.57 13.42 -11.65
C GLU A 103 -9.48 12.48 -11.11
N CYS A 104 -9.81 11.24 -10.79
CA CYS A 104 -8.86 10.27 -10.24
C CYS A 104 -7.69 10.06 -11.22
N PRO A 105 -6.43 10.18 -10.73
CA PRO A 105 -5.27 9.98 -11.59
C PRO A 105 -5.05 8.52 -12.00
N VAL A 106 -5.67 7.57 -11.31
CA VAL A 106 -5.45 6.14 -11.50
C VAL A 106 -6.11 5.65 -12.78
N LYS A 107 -5.31 5.10 -13.70
CA LYS A 107 -5.78 4.53 -14.96
C LYS A 107 -5.92 3.01 -14.89
N ARG A 108 -4.98 2.35 -14.25
CA ARG A 108 -4.93 0.89 -14.15
C ARG A 108 -4.41 0.48 -12.78
N ILE A 109 -4.94 -0.63 -12.26
CA ILE A 109 -4.43 -1.25 -11.04
C ILE A 109 -4.14 -2.72 -11.34
N LEU A 110 -2.87 -3.12 -11.14
CA LEU A 110 -2.45 -4.52 -11.13
C LEU A 110 -2.33 -4.97 -9.67
N MET A 111 -3.17 -5.93 -9.29
CA MET A 111 -3.20 -6.46 -7.93
C MET A 111 -2.51 -7.83 -7.87
N LEU A 112 -1.46 -7.92 -7.06
CA LEU A 112 -0.70 -9.14 -6.81
C LEU A 112 -1.12 -9.69 -5.44
N ALA A 113 -1.86 -10.78 -5.42
CA ALA A 113 -2.40 -11.41 -4.21
C ALA A 113 -3.01 -10.41 -3.21
N PRO A 114 -3.98 -9.56 -3.62
CA PRO A 114 -4.50 -8.50 -2.77
C PRO A 114 -5.32 -9.03 -1.60
N ALA A 115 -5.19 -8.41 -0.43
CA ALA A 115 -5.99 -8.73 0.75
C ALA A 115 -7.34 -7.96 0.77
N ASN A 116 -8.05 -7.92 -0.37
CA ASN A 116 -9.25 -7.09 -0.56
C ASN A 116 -10.41 -7.39 0.39
N PHE A 117 -10.47 -8.60 0.93
CA PHE A 117 -11.49 -9.04 1.90
C PHE A 117 -10.86 -9.45 3.23
N GLY A 118 -9.63 -9.02 3.48
CA GLY A 118 -8.83 -9.41 4.62
C GLY A 118 -8.01 -10.67 4.37
N SER A 119 -7.43 -11.16 5.46
CA SER A 119 -6.56 -12.33 5.43
C SER A 119 -6.80 -13.21 6.65
N PRO A 120 -6.99 -14.54 6.46
CA PRO A 120 -7.03 -15.48 7.57
C PRO A 120 -5.74 -15.46 8.41
N LEU A 121 -4.64 -15.00 7.81
CA LEU A 121 -3.35 -14.87 8.48
C LEU A 121 -3.33 -13.70 9.47
N ALA A 122 -4.14 -12.66 9.27
CA ALA A 122 -4.24 -11.55 10.20
C ALA A 122 -4.76 -12.01 11.57
N HIS A 123 -5.75 -12.89 11.58
CA HIS A 123 -6.27 -13.52 12.81
C HIS A 123 -5.25 -14.40 13.52
N ARG A 124 -4.38 -15.06 12.75
CA ARG A 124 -3.26 -15.89 13.28
C ARG A 124 -1.97 -15.10 13.48
N GLY A 125 -1.86 -13.90 12.89
CA GLY A 125 -0.65 -13.08 12.89
C GLY A 125 -0.22 -12.67 14.31
N LYS A 126 -1.18 -12.42 15.19
CA LYS A 126 -0.94 -12.16 16.61
C LYS A 126 -0.28 -13.35 17.33
N SER A 127 -0.50 -14.58 16.86
CA SER A 127 0.05 -15.81 17.48
C SER A 127 1.13 -16.49 16.64
N PHE A 128 1.09 -16.39 15.32
CA PHE A 128 2.00 -17.10 14.42
C PHE A 128 3.30 -16.31 14.18
N LEU A 129 3.23 -15.00 14.05
CA LEU A 129 4.43 -14.13 13.97
C LEU A 129 5.19 -14.14 15.29
N GLY A 130 4.51 -14.18 16.42
CA GLY A 130 5.14 -14.39 17.73
C GLY A 130 5.92 -15.72 17.81
N ARG A 131 5.57 -16.74 17.03
CA ARG A 131 6.27 -18.03 16.97
C ARG A 131 7.40 -18.05 15.93
N LEU A 132 7.20 -17.47 14.75
CA LEU A 132 8.20 -17.43 13.68
C LEU A 132 9.39 -16.52 14.02
N VAL A 133 9.13 -15.44 14.77
CA VAL A 133 10.13 -14.46 15.16
C VAL A 133 10.95 -14.92 16.38
N LYS A 134 10.43 -15.83 17.21
CA LYS A 134 11.16 -16.38 18.38
C LYS A 134 12.51 -17.04 18.07
N GLY A 135 12.80 -17.33 16.80
CA GLY A 135 14.06 -17.98 16.40
C GLY A 135 15.18 -17.05 15.93
N ARG A 136 14.95 -15.77 15.65
CA ARG A 136 15.94 -14.97 14.90
C ARG A 136 16.10 -13.47 15.23
N TRP A 137 15.27 -12.87 16.10
CA TRP A 137 15.26 -11.42 16.35
C TRP A 137 15.47 -11.09 17.83
N LYS A 138 16.12 -9.95 18.11
CA LYS A 138 16.34 -9.45 19.48
C LYS A 138 15.00 -9.02 20.10
N VAL A 139 14.82 -9.26 21.39
CA VAL A 139 13.58 -9.10 22.15
C VAL A 139 12.94 -7.70 22.09
N GLY A 140 13.68 -6.65 21.70
CA GLY A 140 13.18 -5.28 21.60
C GLY A 140 12.35 -5.00 20.34
N ASP A 141 12.64 -5.66 19.21
CA ASP A 141 11.93 -5.44 17.94
C ASP A 141 10.66 -6.34 17.81
N LEU A 142 10.37 -7.13 18.85
CA LEU A 142 9.34 -8.17 18.83
C LEU A 142 7.94 -7.66 19.21
N LEU A 143 7.81 -6.42 19.66
CA LEU A 143 6.59 -5.92 20.27
C LEU A 143 5.70 -5.10 19.31
N GLU A 144 6.25 -4.58 18.22
CA GLU A 144 5.48 -3.82 17.24
C GLU A 144 5.20 -4.65 15.98
N VAL A 145 3.93 -5.02 15.82
CA VAL A 145 3.45 -5.86 14.71
C VAL A 145 2.43 -5.13 13.83
N GLY A 146 2.19 -3.84 14.09
CA GLY A 146 1.16 -3.06 13.39
C GLY A 146 -0.24 -3.56 13.73
N ARG A 147 -0.60 -3.58 15.01
CA ARG A 147 -1.87 -4.15 15.52
C ARG A 147 -3.09 -3.55 14.84
N ASN A 148 -3.13 -2.22 14.72
CA ASN A 148 -4.27 -1.54 14.10
C ASN A 148 -4.45 -1.93 12.62
N LEU A 149 -3.34 -2.12 11.90
CA LEU A 149 -3.39 -2.60 10.51
C LEU A 149 -3.83 -4.06 10.43
N LEU A 150 -3.37 -4.91 11.37
CA LEU A 150 -3.80 -6.31 11.43
C LEU A 150 -5.27 -6.44 11.79
N ASP A 151 -5.79 -5.60 12.69
CA ASP A 151 -7.22 -5.56 13.03
C ASP A 151 -8.08 -5.18 11.81
N GLY A 152 -7.62 -4.21 11.01
CA GLY A 152 -8.27 -3.86 9.73
C GLY A 152 -8.17 -4.96 8.67
N LEU A 153 -7.14 -5.83 8.74
CA LEU A 153 -6.95 -6.96 7.84
C LEU A 153 -7.71 -8.23 8.26
N GLU A 154 -8.33 -8.27 9.44
CA GLU A 154 -9.14 -9.43 9.84
C GLU A 154 -10.32 -9.63 8.87
N LEU A 155 -10.62 -10.89 8.56
CA LEU A 155 -11.75 -11.23 7.68
C LEU A 155 -13.05 -10.63 8.23
N GLY A 156 -13.74 -9.85 7.40
CA GLY A 156 -15.00 -9.23 7.78
C GLY A 156 -14.86 -8.06 8.75
N SER A 157 -13.67 -7.46 8.88
CA SER A 157 -13.52 -6.25 9.68
C SER A 157 -14.38 -5.11 9.13
N PRO A 158 -14.92 -4.23 10.00
CA PRO A 158 -15.71 -3.07 9.55
C PRO A 158 -14.98 -2.23 8.50
N TYR A 159 -13.67 -2.12 8.60
CA TYR A 159 -12.84 -1.37 7.67
C TYR A 159 -12.94 -1.87 6.22
N GLN A 160 -13.05 -3.20 6.01
CA GLN A 160 -13.14 -3.78 4.67
C GLN A 160 -14.50 -3.58 4.01
N TRP A 161 -15.54 -3.39 4.81
CA TRP A 161 -16.92 -3.19 4.35
C TRP A 161 -17.34 -1.72 4.30
N SER A 162 -16.46 -0.79 4.67
CA SER A 162 -16.73 0.65 4.64
C SER A 162 -16.47 1.30 3.26
N LEU A 163 -16.18 0.51 2.23
CA LEU A 163 -15.93 0.96 0.85
C LEU A 163 -17.17 0.87 -0.01
#